data_343e7e0401390fc87a3d544ee605ccbc
#
_entry.id   343e7e0401390fc87a3d544ee605ccbc
#
_cell.length_a   1.000
_cell.length_b   1.000
_cell.length_c   1.000
_cell.angle_alpha   90.00
_cell.angle_beta   90.00
_cell.angle_gamma   90.00
#
_symmetry.space_group_name_H-M   'P 1'
#
loop_
_entity.id
_entity.type
_entity.pdbx_description
1 polymer ?
#
loop_
_entity_poly.entity_id
_entity_poly.type
_entity_poly.pdbx_seq_one_letter_code
_entity_poly.pdbx_strand_id
1 'polypeptide(L)'
;MSIQIGEVVAVMGVEVSVRAFENSNHETHFFNGKKFKGISIREFVSISHGFREIVCTVEGEYLDERNFELEASEKLFTRKLKLRPIGYFEDDAFKDGIKYLPKIGDIDTLLSEQQVGSIFESKSSDGYVIGKLLKEDLPIALPWQKLFNSHLGIFGNTGSGKSNTLTKLFTVLFANKLNSIASHSKF
;
A
#
# COMPACT_ATOMS: atom_id res chain seq x y z
N MET A 1 -18.35 -5.62 -2.78
CA MET A 1 -17.94 -6.36 -3.99
C MET A 1 -16.77 -5.61 -4.56
N SER A 2 -15.62 -6.24 -4.70
CA SER A 2 -14.33 -5.66 -5.11
C SER A 2 -13.96 -6.10 -6.53
N ILE A 3 -13.11 -5.34 -7.20
CA ILE A 3 -12.61 -5.69 -8.54
C ILE A 3 -11.52 -6.74 -8.36
N GLN A 4 -11.78 -7.93 -8.88
CA GLN A 4 -10.80 -9.03 -8.89
C GLN A 4 -9.78 -8.79 -10.00
N ILE A 5 -8.51 -8.93 -9.67
CA ILE A 5 -7.38 -8.61 -10.55
C ILE A 5 -6.44 -9.80 -10.78
N GLY A 6 -6.51 -10.82 -9.96
CA GLY A 6 -5.65 -11.97 -10.08
C GLY A 6 -5.95 -13.06 -9.05
N GLU A 7 -5.14 -14.10 -9.12
CA GLU A 7 -5.18 -15.26 -8.23
C GLU A 7 -3.78 -15.62 -7.77
N VAL A 8 -3.64 -15.93 -6.49
CA VAL A 8 -2.36 -16.36 -5.90
C VAL A 8 -1.93 -17.70 -6.48
N VAL A 9 -0.74 -17.74 -7.07
CA VAL A 9 -0.17 -18.95 -7.69
C VAL A 9 1.05 -19.50 -6.95
N ALA A 10 1.70 -18.68 -6.12
CA ALA A 10 2.80 -19.13 -5.27
C ALA A 10 2.93 -18.25 -4.03
N VAL A 11 3.36 -18.85 -2.92
CA VAL A 11 3.73 -18.16 -1.68
C VAL A 11 5.06 -18.72 -1.21
N MET A 12 6.09 -17.88 -1.09
CA MET A 12 7.44 -18.24 -0.67
C MET A 12 7.89 -17.31 0.45
N GLY A 13 7.77 -17.76 1.69
CA GLY A 13 7.99 -16.90 2.86
C GLY A 13 6.98 -15.75 2.88
N VAL A 14 7.48 -14.52 2.77
CA VAL A 14 6.65 -13.29 2.69
C VAL A 14 6.46 -12.80 1.25
N GLU A 15 6.96 -13.53 0.27
CA GLU A 15 6.79 -13.21 -1.14
C GLU A 15 5.59 -13.96 -1.70
N VAL A 16 4.68 -13.24 -2.33
CA VAL A 16 3.46 -13.77 -2.92
C VAL A 16 3.47 -13.49 -4.42
N SER A 17 3.28 -14.53 -5.23
CA SER A 17 3.13 -14.39 -6.68
C SER A 17 1.67 -14.54 -7.07
N VAL A 18 1.16 -13.57 -7.82
CA VAL A 18 -0.20 -13.52 -8.32
C VAL A 18 -0.18 -13.60 -9.83
N ARG A 19 -1.00 -14.48 -10.40
CA ARG A 19 -1.31 -14.49 -11.83
C ARG A 19 -2.40 -13.45 -12.08
N ALA A 20 -2.07 -12.40 -12.80
CA ALA A 20 -3.01 -11.36 -13.14
C ALA A 20 -4.05 -11.84 -14.17
N PHE A 21 -5.30 -11.41 -14.02
CA PHE A 21 -6.34 -11.65 -15.00
C PHE A 21 -6.20 -10.65 -16.17
N GLU A 22 -6.70 -11.02 -17.35
CA GLU A 22 -6.60 -10.18 -18.55
C GLU A 22 -7.22 -8.78 -18.36
N ASN A 23 -8.34 -8.70 -17.63
CA ASN A 23 -9.01 -7.46 -17.31
C ASN A 23 -8.17 -6.51 -16.43
N SER A 24 -7.13 -7.00 -15.76
CA SER A 24 -6.25 -6.20 -14.91
C SER A 24 -5.24 -5.33 -15.68
N ASN A 25 -5.16 -5.49 -17.01
CA ASN A 25 -4.23 -4.74 -17.87
C ASN A 25 -4.68 -3.30 -18.15
N HIS A 26 -5.90 -2.91 -17.76
CA HIS A 26 -6.39 -1.56 -17.96
C HIS A 26 -5.81 -0.59 -16.93
N GLU A 27 -5.40 0.60 -17.39
CA GLU A 27 -4.92 1.67 -16.49
C GLU A 27 -6.02 2.23 -15.58
N THR A 28 -7.28 2.00 -15.95
CA THR A 28 -8.44 2.50 -15.21
C THR A 28 -9.57 1.49 -15.28
N HIS A 29 -10.18 1.21 -14.13
CA HIS A 29 -11.35 0.38 -14.00
C HIS A 29 -12.52 1.22 -13.49
N PHE A 30 -13.71 0.97 -14.00
CA PHE A 30 -14.95 1.58 -13.51
C PHE A 30 -15.83 0.49 -12.90
N PHE A 31 -16.22 0.68 -11.65
CA PHE A 31 -17.07 -0.25 -10.94
C PHE A 31 -18.01 0.50 -9.99
N ASN A 32 -19.32 0.22 -10.11
CA ASN A 32 -20.39 0.90 -9.33
C ASN A 32 -20.28 2.42 -9.34
N GLY A 33 -19.98 3.03 -10.50
CA GLY A 33 -19.83 4.48 -10.65
C GLY A 33 -18.55 5.06 -10.03
N LYS A 34 -17.67 4.23 -9.47
CA LYS A 34 -16.37 4.64 -8.94
C LYS A 34 -15.26 4.29 -9.93
N LYS A 35 -14.27 5.17 -9.99
CA LYS A 35 -13.05 4.98 -10.77
C LYS A 35 -12.00 4.32 -9.87
N PHE A 36 -11.42 3.21 -10.34
CA PHE A 36 -10.27 2.56 -9.73
C PHE A 36 -9.08 2.69 -10.67
N LYS A 37 -7.92 2.87 -10.11
CA LYS A 37 -6.68 2.91 -10.85
C LYS A 37 -6.20 1.48 -11.12
N GLY A 38 -5.62 1.24 -12.30
CA GLY A 38 -5.01 -0.02 -12.63
C GLY A 38 -3.78 -0.32 -11.78
N ILE A 39 -3.32 -1.56 -11.82
CA ILE A 39 -2.21 -2.02 -10.99
C ILE A 39 -0.89 -1.54 -11.57
N SER A 40 -0.04 -0.97 -10.73
CA SER A 40 1.35 -0.68 -11.05
C SER A 40 2.28 -0.96 -9.85
N ILE A 41 3.58 -0.99 -10.11
CA ILE A 41 4.58 -1.18 -9.05
C ILE A 41 4.43 -0.09 -7.98
N ARG A 42 4.51 -0.48 -6.71
CA ARG A 42 4.30 0.31 -5.49
C ARG A 42 2.85 0.65 -5.18
N GLU A 43 1.89 0.08 -5.86
CA GLU A 43 0.48 0.17 -5.49
C GLU A 43 0.10 -0.87 -4.44
N PHE A 44 -1.04 -0.63 -3.80
CA PHE A 44 -1.58 -1.51 -2.77
C PHE A 44 -2.73 -2.31 -3.35
N VAL A 45 -2.74 -3.59 -3.02
CA VAL A 45 -3.78 -4.55 -3.40
C VAL A 45 -4.20 -5.35 -2.16
N SER A 46 -5.34 -6.02 -2.23
CA SER A 46 -5.86 -6.84 -1.14
C SER A 46 -6.06 -8.27 -1.60
N ILE A 47 -5.56 -9.23 -0.83
CA ILE A 47 -5.81 -10.65 -1.05
C ILE A 47 -6.84 -11.13 -0.03
N SER A 48 -7.97 -11.63 -0.56
CA SER A 48 -9.05 -12.18 0.27
C SER A 48 -8.70 -13.60 0.71
N HIS A 49 -8.51 -13.80 2.03
CA HIS A 49 -8.28 -15.10 2.63
C HIS A 49 -9.36 -15.40 3.68
N GLY A 50 -10.38 -16.17 3.31
CA GLY A 50 -11.57 -16.39 4.14
C GLY A 50 -12.32 -15.09 4.41
N PHE A 51 -12.45 -14.71 5.67
CA PHE A 51 -13.09 -13.45 6.10
C PHE A 51 -12.09 -12.29 6.31
N ARG A 52 -10.84 -12.45 5.87
CA ARG A 52 -9.77 -11.49 6.08
C ARG A 52 -9.30 -10.92 4.76
N GLU A 53 -8.91 -9.66 4.81
CA GLU A 53 -8.28 -8.98 3.69
C GLU A 53 -6.82 -8.70 4.05
N ILE A 54 -5.89 -9.37 3.36
CA ILE A 54 -4.45 -9.20 3.53
C ILE A 54 -3.99 -8.12 2.57
N VAL A 55 -3.46 -7.03 3.11
CA VAL A 55 -2.96 -5.91 2.30
C VAL A 55 -1.54 -6.18 1.87
N CYS A 56 -1.29 -6.04 0.57
CA CYS A 56 0.01 -6.25 -0.05
C CYS A 56 0.45 -5.02 -0.85
N THR A 57 1.76 -4.83 -0.97
CA THR A 57 2.38 -3.89 -1.92
C THR A 57 2.87 -4.64 -3.14
N VAL A 58 2.65 -4.08 -4.32
CA VAL A 58 3.22 -4.59 -5.58
C VAL A 58 4.70 -4.21 -5.65
N GLU A 59 5.59 -5.20 -5.56
CA GLU A 59 7.05 -5.02 -5.63
C GLU A 59 7.60 -5.16 -7.05
N GLY A 60 6.93 -5.95 -7.87
CA GLY A 60 7.39 -6.21 -9.22
C GLY A 60 6.32 -6.82 -10.11
N GLU A 61 6.61 -6.82 -11.38
CA GLU A 61 5.77 -7.36 -12.43
C GLU A 61 6.65 -8.04 -13.47
N TYR A 62 6.23 -9.21 -13.96
CA TYR A 62 6.93 -9.93 -15.00
C TYR A 62 5.98 -10.77 -15.86
N LEU A 63 6.43 -11.10 -17.07
CA LEU A 63 5.73 -12.00 -17.97
C LEU A 63 6.29 -13.41 -17.81
N ASP A 64 5.40 -14.37 -17.66
CA ASP A 64 5.74 -15.80 -17.68
C ASP A 64 5.38 -16.38 -19.05
N GLU A 65 6.41 -16.80 -19.78
CA GLU A 65 6.22 -17.48 -21.06
C GLU A 65 5.85 -18.94 -20.79
N ARG A 66 4.62 -19.31 -21.06
CA ARG A 66 4.22 -20.73 -21.14
C ARG A 66 4.30 -21.20 -22.58
N ASN A 67 5.29 -22.00 -22.86
CA ASN A 67 5.31 -22.80 -24.10
C ASN A 67 4.26 -23.90 -23.96
N PHE A 68 3.05 -23.67 -24.48
CA PHE A 68 2.16 -24.77 -24.77
C PHE A 68 2.62 -25.35 -26.10
N GLU A 69 3.18 -26.57 -26.07
CA GLU A 69 3.39 -27.45 -27.24
C GLU A 69 2.03 -27.94 -27.74
N LEU A 70 1.18 -27.07 -28.20
CA LEU A 70 -0.03 -27.38 -28.95
C LEU A 70 0.04 -26.58 -30.26
N GLU A 71 -0.09 -27.25 -31.35
CA GLU A 71 -0.04 -26.94 -32.78
C GLU A 71 -0.47 -25.55 -33.31
N ALA A 72 -0.57 -24.54 -32.46
CA ALA A 72 -0.83 -23.17 -32.83
C ALA A 72 0.25 -22.27 -32.24
N SER A 73 0.94 -21.56 -33.12
CA SER A 73 2.07 -20.65 -32.85
C SER A 73 1.73 -19.39 -32.06
N GLU A 74 0.83 -19.43 -31.10
CA GLU A 74 0.51 -18.33 -30.22
C GLU A 74 1.21 -18.51 -28.87
N LYS A 75 2.24 -17.67 -28.64
CA LYS A 75 2.87 -17.53 -27.32
C LYS A 75 1.87 -16.88 -26.37
N LEU A 76 1.31 -17.67 -25.47
CA LEU A 76 0.49 -17.14 -24.39
C LEU A 76 1.38 -16.57 -23.28
N PHE A 77 1.40 -15.24 -23.17
CA PHE A 77 2.07 -14.55 -22.10
C PHE A 77 1.13 -14.39 -20.90
N THR A 78 1.55 -14.84 -19.74
CA THR A 78 0.82 -14.63 -18.50
C THR A 78 1.52 -13.56 -17.66
N ARG A 79 0.81 -12.47 -17.39
CA ARG A 79 1.28 -11.42 -16.48
C ARG A 79 1.27 -11.93 -15.05
N LYS A 80 2.40 -11.81 -14.35
CA LYS A 80 2.53 -12.14 -12.94
C LYS A 80 2.97 -10.92 -12.14
N LEU A 81 2.40 -10.79 -10.96
CA LEU A 81 2.74 -9.76 -9.98
C LEU A 81 3.48 -10.39 -8.82
N LYS A 82 4.50 -9.71 -8.34
CA LYS A 82 5.21 -10.03 -7.12
C LYS A 82 4.72 -9.09 -6.04
N LEU A 83 4.11 -9.66 -5.00
CA LEU A 83 3.50 -8.92 -3.91
C LEU A 83 4.22 -9.19 -2.61
N ARG A 84 4.22 -8.19 -1.72
CA ARG A 84 4.66 -8.32 -0.33
C ARG A 84 3.55 -7.91 0.61
N PRO A 85 3.09 -8.79 1.51
CA PRO A 85 2.17 -8.44 2.57
C PRO A 85 2.76 -7.36 3.50
N ILE A 86 1.95 -6.36 3.85
CA ILE A 86 2.31 -5.28 4.76
C ILE A 86 1.42 -5.22 6.00
N GLY A 87 0.20 -5.75 5.89
CA GLY A 87 -0.78 -5.73 6.97
C GLY A 87 -2.06 -6.44 6.57
N TYR A 88 -3.12 -6.17 7.30
CA TYR A 88 -4.44 -6.74 7.06
C TYR A 88 -5.52 -5.81 7.58
N PHE A 89 -6.74 -5.96 7.06
CA PHE A 89 -7.92 -5.31 7.62
C PHE A 89 -8.57 -6.18 8.69
N GLU A 90 -8.97 -5.53 9.79
CA GLU A 90 -9.76 -6.10 10.88
C GLU A 90 -10.76 -5.04 11.34
N ASP A 91 -12.04 -5.33 11.24
CA ASP A 91 -13.13 -4.39 11.53
C ASP A 91 -12.98 -3.06 10.76
N ASP A 92 -12.76 -3.15 9.45
CA ASP A 92 -12.50 -2.03 8.53
C ASP A 92 -11.30 -1.15 8.87
N ALA A 93 -10.49 -1.55 9.86
CA ALA A 93 -9.31 -0.82 10.26
C ALA A 93 -8.03 -1.55 9.80
N PHE A 94 -7.13 -0.81 9.15
CA PHE A 94 -5.81 -1.35 8.80
C PHE A 94 -4.98 -1.66 10.06
N LYS A 95 -4.40 -2.85 10.09
CA LYS A 95 -3.43 -3.32 11.09
C LYS A 95 -2.11 -3.60 10.41
N ASP A 96 -1.08 -2.89 10.80
CA ASP A 96 0.28 -3.08 10.30
C ASP A 96 0.88 -4.39 10.81
N GLY A 97 1.70 -5.03 9.97
CA GLY A 97 2.42 -6.25 10.29
C GLY A 97 1.83 -7.53 9.67
N ILE A 98 2.71 -8.50 9.44
CA ILE A 98 2.39 -9.75 8.76
C ILE A 98 1.91 -10.78 9.79
N LYS A 99 0.60 -10.78 10.06
CA LYS A 99 -0.04 -11.79 10.93
C LYS A 99 -0.58 -12.98 10.14
N TYR A 100 -1.00 -12.72 8.91
CA TYR A 100 -1.60 -13.70 8.02
C TYR A 100 -0.88 -13.71 6.69
N LEU A 101 -0.78 -14.90 6.10
CA LEU A 101 -0.28 -15.08 4.73
C LEU A 101 -1.40 -15.68 3.88
N PRO A 102 -1.49 -15.30 2.61
CA PRO A 102 -2.46 -15.87 1.70
C PRO A 102 -2.10 -17.31 1.34
N LYS A 103 -3.05 -18.02 0.74
CA LYS A 103 -2.87 -19.36 0.17
C LYS A 103 -2.98 -19.31 -1.35
N ILE A 104 -2.42 -20.32 -1.98
CA ILE A 104 -2.61 -20.55 -3.41
C ILE A 104 -4.11 -20.70 -3.70
N GLY A 105 -4.60 -20.01 -4.71
CA GLY A 105 -6.01 -19.93 -5.07
C GLY A 105 -6.78 -18.75 -4.44
N ASP A 106 -6.20 -18.02 -3.50
CA ASP A 106 -6.83 -16.81 -2.97
C ASP A 106 -6.88 -15.72 -4.04
N ILE A 107 -7.94 -14.90 -3.98
CA ILE A 107 -8.20 -13.88 -5.00
C ILE A 107 -7.61 -12.54 -4.57
N ASP A 108 -6.88 -11.94 -5.50
CA ASP A 108 -6.34 -10.58 -5.38
C ASP A 108 -7.33 -9.55 -5.93
N THR A 109 -7.52 -8.45 -5.23
CA THR A 109 -8.50 -7.41 -5.52
C THR A 109 -7.92 -6.01 -5.38
N LEU A 110 -8.48 -5.06 -6.12
CA LEU A 110 -8.14 -3.64 -5.96
C LEU A 110 -8.70 -3.09 -4.64
N LEU A 111 -7.88 -2.28 -3.97
CA LEU A 111 -8.32 -1.46 -2.85
C LEU A 111 -9.05 -0.20 -3.33
N SER A 112 -10.08 0.21 -2.62
CA SER A 112 -10.71 1.51 -2.81
C SER A 112 -9.81 2.63 -2.29
N GLU A 113 -10.01 3.87 -2.77
CA GLU A 113 -9.29 5.05 -2.23
C GLU A 113 -9.46 5.20 -0.72
N GLN A 114 -10.64 4.87 -0.20
CA GLN A 114 -10.91 4.91 1.25
C GLN A 114 -10.06 3.88 2.01
N GLN A 115 -9.93 2.65 1.49
CA GLN A 115 -9.08 1.62 2.09
C GLN A 115 -7.61 2.00 2.01
N VAL A 116 -7.15 2.54 0.87
CA VAL A 116 -5.78 3.05 0.74
C VAL A 116 -5.55 4.20 1.73
N GLY A 117 -6.51 5.12 1.87
CA GLY A 117 -6.45 6.20 2.87
C GLY A 117 -6.25 5.67 4.28
N SER A 118 -6.98 4.63 4.67
CA SER A 118 -6.90 4.04 6.01
C SER A 118 -5.56 3.37 6.34
N ILE A 119 -4.77 2.99 5.33
CA ILE A 119 -3.39 2.50 5.52
C ILE A 119 -2.49 3.61 6.09
N PHE A 120 -2.73 4.85 5.67
CA PHE A 120 -1.93 6.03 6.06
C PHE A 120 -2.58 6.88 7.15
N GLU A 121 -3.83 6.59 7.52
CA GLU A 121 -4.48 7.29 8.62
C GLU A 121 -3.82 6.92 9.96
N SER A 122 -3.36 7.95 10.66
CA SER A 122 -3.00 7.79 12.06
C SER A 122 -4.27 7.52 12.86
N LYS A 123 -4.35 6.37 13.53
CA LYS A 123 -5.46 6.00 14.43
C LYS A 123 -5.58 6.90 15.67
N SER A 124 -4.67 7.82 15.85
CA SER A 124 -4.73 8.80 16.94
C SER A 124 -5.45 10.04 16.45
N SER A 125 -6.38 10.56 17.26
CA SER A 125 -6.98 11.89 17.10
C SER A 125 -5.92 13.01 17.01
N ASP A 126 -4.67 12.69 17.27
CA ASP A 126 -3.50 13.56 17.29
C ASP A 126 -2.63 13.48 16.03
N GLY A 127 -3.11 12.88 14.96
CA GLY A 127 -2.40 12.89 13.68
C GLY A 127 -2.23 14.29 13.12
N TYR A 128 -1.06 14.62 12.57
CA TYR A 128 -0.86 15.84 11.79
C TYR A 128 -0.38 15.51 10.37
N VAL A 129 -0.94 16.22 9.41
CA VAL A 129 -0.66 15.99 7.98
C VAL A 129 0.68 16.61 7.62
N ILE A 130 1.62 15.78 7.18
CA ILE A 130 2.96 16.20 6.75
C ILE A 130 3.11 16.35 5.24
N GLY A 131 2.23 15.74 4.48
CA GLY A 131 2.27 15.71 3.03
C GLY A 131 1.13 14.92 2.45
N LYS A 132 1.26 14.61 1.16
CA LYS A 132 0.32 13.79 0.42
C LYS A 132 1.07 12.71 -0.35
N LEU A 133 0.42 11.55 -0.56
CA LEU A 133 0.89 10.55 -1.49
C LEU A 133 0.89 11.13 -2.90
N LEU A 134 1.99 10.94 -3.61
CA LEU A 134 2.19 11.53 -4.93
C LEU A 134 1.19 11.01 -5.97
N LYS A 135 0.80 9.75 -5.88
CA LYS A 135 -0.08 9.11 -6.87
C LYS A 135 -1.56 9.34 -6.58
N GLU A 136 -1.98 9.20 -5.33
CA GLU A 136 -3.38 9.22 -4.90
C GLU A 136 -3.83 10.58 -4.37
N ASP A 137 -2.91 11.54 -4.21
CA ASP A 137 -3.13 12.86 -3.57
C ASP A 137 -3.72 12.76 -2.14
N LEU A 138 -3.62 11.57 -1.53
CA LEU A 138 -4.14 11.30 -0.19
C LEU A 138 -3.21 11.90 0.88
N PRO A 139 -3.76 12.54 1.92
CA PRO A 139 -2.96 13.12 3.00
C PRO A 139 -2.27 12.02 3.83
N ILE A 140 -0.99 12.22 4.15
CA ILE A 140 -0.23 11.39 5.08
C ILE A 140 -0.23 12.08 6.44
N ALA A 141 -0.88 11.46 7.43
CA ALA A 141 -0.91 11.94 8.80
C ALA A 141 0.00 11.08 9.70
N LEU A 142 0.82 11.73 10.51
CA LEU A 142 1.69 11.06 11.49
C LEU A 142 1.20 11.32 12.92
N PRO A 143 1.30 10.33 13.84
CA PRO A 143 1.01 10.52 15.24
C PRO A 143 2.14 11.31 15.91
N TRP A 144 1.97 12.61 16.11
CA TRP A 144 3.02 13.49 16.59
C TRP A 144 3.60 13.10 17.95
N GLN A 145 2.78 12.65 18.90
CA GLN A 145 3.24 12.24 20.22
C GLN A 145 4.21 11.07 20.14
N LYS A 146 3.88 10.03 19.36
CA LYS A 146 4.76 8.88 19.17
C LYS A 146 6.05 9.27 18.46
N LEU A 147 5.96 10.16 17.49
CA LEU A 147 7.10 10.58 16.67
C LEU A 147 8.10 11.39 17.49
N PHE A 148 7.63 12.34 18.31
CA PHE A 148 8.52 13.27 19.04
C PHE A 148 8.86 12.81 20.45
N ASN A 149 8.17 11.81 21.01
CA ASN A 149 8.54 11.18 22.27
C ASN A 149 9.49 9.97 22.11
N SER A 150 9.98 9.73 20.90
CA SER A 150 10.90 8.65 20.58
C SER A 150 12.08 9.15 19.73
N HIS A 151 13.09 8.33 19.56
CA HIS A 151 14.21 8.65 18.67
C HIS A 151 13.76 8.59 17.22
N LEU A 152 14.01 9.66 16.46
CA LEU A 152 13.74 9.76 15.04
C LEU A 152 15.06 9.81 14.27
N GLY A 153 15.22 8.89 13.30
CA GLY A 153 16.36 8.88 12.38
C GLY A 153 15.88 9.13 10.94
N ILE A 154 16.47 10.12 10.26
CA ILE A 154 16.21 10.40 8.84
C ILE A 154 17.47 10.02 8.05
N PHE A 155 17.34 8.98 7.24
CA PHE A 155 18.44 8.44 6.44
C PHE A 155 18.22 8.70 4.95
N GLY A 156 19.31 8.91 4.22
CA GLY A 156 19.27 9.11 2.76
C GLY A 156 20.59 9.68 2.25
N ASN A 157 20.79 9.64 0.94
CA ASN A 157 21.96 10.20 0.27
C ASN A 157 21.97 11.74 0.29
N THR A 158 23.10 12.35 -0.04
CA THR A 158 23.20 13.81 -0.23
C THR A 158 22.21 14.24 -1.32
N GLY A 159 21.47 15.32 -1.07
CA GLY A 159 20.43 15.80 -2.00
C GLY A 159 19.07 15.11 -1.91
N SER A 160 18.91 14.04 -1.11
CA SER A 160 17.64 13.31 -0.97
C SER A 160 16.53 14.05 -0.21
N GLY A 161 16.79 15.26 0.28
CA GLY A 161 15.79 16.07 0.98
C GLY A 161 15.72 15.82 2.50
N LYS A 162 16.71 15.18 3.14
CA LYS A 162 16.73 14.91 4.60
C LYS A 162 16.45 16.17 5.45
N SER A 163 17.21 17.24 5.20
CA SER A 163 17.04 18.51 5.92
C SER A 163 15.68 19.15 5.66
N ASN A 164 15.18 19.06 4.43
CA ASN A 164 13.84 19.54 4.09
C ASN A 164 12.74 18.74 4.82
N THR A 165 12.88 17.41 4.91
CA THR A 165 11.95 16.57 5.66
C THR A 165 11.95 16.94 7.14
N LEU A 166 13.13 17.11 7.74
CA LEU A 166 13.25 17.51 9.15
C LEU A 166 12.61 18.89 9.39
N THR A 167 12.95 19.89 8.57
CA THR A 167 12.36 21.23 8.64
C THR A 167 10.83 21.16 8.49
N LYS A 168 10.32 20.39 7.54
CA LYS A 168 8.89 20.22 7.31
C LYS A 168 8.19 19.62 8.53
N LEU A 169 8.75 18.56 9.14
CA LEU A 169 8.20 17.94 10.34
C LEU A 169 8.03 18.97 11.47
N PHE A 170 9.07 19.72 11.79
CA PHE A 170 9.00 20.72 12.85
C PHE A 170 8.09 21.90 12.50
N THR A 171 8.16 22.42 11.28
CA THR A 171 7.30 23.54 10.85
C THR A 171 5.82 23.19 10.95
N VAL A 172 5.44 22.00 10.47
CA VAL A 172 4.04 21.54 10.53
C VAL A 172 3.62 21.28 11.98
N LEU A 173 4.51 20.71 12.81
CA LEU A 173 4.27 20.48 14.23
C LEU A 173 3.99 21.80 14.95
N PHE A 174 4.86 22.78 14.81
CA PHE A 174 4.70 24.10 15.45
C PHE A 174 3.44 24.83 14.98
N ALA A 175 3.14 24.76 13.67
CA ALA A 175 1.94 25.41 13.12
C ALA A 175 0.63 24.83 13.69
N ASN A 176 0.59 23.52 13.94
CA ASN A 176 -0.65 22.82 14.30
C ASN A 176 -0.78 22.50 15.80
N LYS A 177 0.34 22.38 16.54
CA LYS A 177 0.34 21.87 17.93
C LYS A 177 1.06 22.78 18.93
N LEU A 178 1.34 24.03 18.56
CA LEU A 178 2.09 24.96 19.41
C LEU A 178 1.48 25.07 20.81
N ASN A 179 0.16 25.24 20.94
CA ASN A 179 -0.52 25.36 22.22
C ASN A 179 -0.43 24.12 23.12
N SER A 180 -0.35 22.92 22.49
CA SER A 180 -0.23 21.66 23.23
C SER A 180 1.23 21.38 23.66
N ILE A 181 2.20 21.95 22.94
CA ILE A 181 3.63 21.68 23.13
C ILE A 181 4.25 22.71 24.08
N ALA A 182 3.80 23.97 24.02
CA ALA A 182 4.39 25.07 24.75
C ALA A 182 4.38 24.92 26.28
N SER A 183 3.43 24.13 26.81
CA SER A 183 3.32 23.88 28.26
C SER A 183 4.25 22.78 28.78
N HIS A 184 4.77 21.91 27.91
CA HIS A 184 5.47 20.70 28.35
C HIS A 184 6.81 20.42 27.65
N SER A 185 7.22 21.25 26.69
CA SER A 185 8.46 21.04 25.93
C SER A 185 9.41 22.20 26.03
N LYS A 186 10.68 21.90 26.25
CA LYS A 186 11.80 22.85 26.10
C LYS A 186 12.55 22.46 24.82
N PHE A 187 12.73 23.40 23.91
CA PHE A 187 13.49 23.27 22.67
C PHE A 187 14.78 24.02 22.76
#